data_462efeedeacd3aee4d2605eee2002ef6
#
_entry.id   462efeedeacd3aee4d2605eee2002ef6
#
_cell.length_a   1.000
_cell.length_b   1.000
_cell.length_c   1.000
_cell.angle_alpha   90.00
_cell.angle_beta   90.00
_cell.angle_gamma   90.00
#
_symmetry.space_group_name_H-M   'P 1'
#
loop_
_entity.id
_entity.type
_entity.pdbx_description
1 polymer ?
#
loop_
_entity_poly.entity_id
_entity_poly.type
_entity_poly.pdbx_seq_one_letter_code
_entity_poly.pdbx_strand_id
1 'polypeptide(L)'
;MQDKLITYGLERTIYRLSVSNYVERFTLKGGIFLYALFDGEYARATMDIDLLAQRIPNDAEEMKKVFNDIFSIECDDALRFDLNTLVVINITEFKEYHGVNVSIMGYLDRTKVPVSIDIGFGDVFEAFVSLGLANGRYKDFYDIYVLADRYNLNGVELKNAIVETFIHQGTGFDDIAAFDDDFTKDETRQRRWRAFIKKKKALVKVEFGETMQLLKELLLPIVESIHNENSFEHTWSKETKSWM
;
A
#
# COMPACT_ATOMS: atom_id res chain seq x y z
N MET A 1 -1.89 -4.62 24.72
CA MET A 1 -1.08 -3.45 25.10
C MET A 1 0.01 -3.16 24.07
N GLN A 2 0.76 -4.16 23.63
CA GLN A 2 1.87 -3.98 22.67
C GLN A 2 1.41 -3.44 21.31
N ASP A 3 0.29 -3.91 20.76
CA ASP A 3 -0.26 -3.42 19.49
C ASP A 3 -0.54 -1.90 19.52
N LYS A 4 -1.07 -1.39 20.65
CA LYS A 4 -1.32 0.06 20.81
C LYS A 4 -0.05 0.89 20.84
N LEU A 5 1.03 0.35 21.42
CA LEU A 5 2.33 1.02 21.45
C LEU A 5 2.96 1.05 20.06
N ILE A 6 2.82 -0.03 19.30
CA ILE A 6 3.29 -0.06 17.91
C ILE A 6 2.50 0.97 17.08
N THR A 7 1.17 0.98 17.16
CA THR A 7 0.35 1.99 16.47
C THR A 7 0.78 3.41 16.81
N TYR A 8 1.00 3.69 18.09
CA TYR A 8 1.52 4.99 18.53
C TYR A 8 2.86 5.32 17.89
N GLY A 9 3.79 4.35 17.86
CA GLY A 9 5.08 4.51 17.19
C GLY A 9 4.96 4.82 15.70
N LEU A 10 4.03 4.14 15.01
CA LEU A 10 3.75 4.39 13.59
C LEU A 10 3.17 5.79 13.39
N GLU A 11 2.17 6.18 14.18
CA GLU A 11 1.57 7.53 14.11
C GLU A 11 2.60 8.63 14.35
N ARG A 12 3.46 8.47 15.36
CA ARG A 12 4.50 9.46 15.68
C ARG A 12 5.62 9.52 14.63
N THR A 13 5.85 8.42 13.93
CA THR A 13 6.76 8.38 12.77
C THR A 13 6.15 9.15 11.58
N ILE A 14 4.89 8.91 11.26
CA ILE A 14 4.16 9.63 10.20
C ILE A 14 4.11 11.13 10.51
N TYR A 15 3.90 11.50 11.77
CA TYR A 15 3.94 12.92 12.17
C TYR A 15 5.30 13.55 11.89
N ARG A 16 6.43 12.87 12.25
CA ARG A 16 7.78 13.40 11.95
C ARG A 16 8.00 13.53 10.44
N LEU A 17 7.53 12.56 9.67
CA LEU A 17 7.58 12.65 8.20
C LEU A 17 6.78 13.87 7.70
N SER A 18 5.58 14.11 8.24
CA SER A 18 4.70 15.21 7.80
C SER A 18 5.25 16.60 8.08
N VAL A 19 6.11 16.75 9.09
CA VAL A 19 6.75 18.04 9.45
C VAL A 19 8.20 18.12 8.92
N SER A 20 8.68 17.10 8.22
CA SER A 20 10.01 17.06 7.63
C SER A 20 10.08 17.78 6.28
N ASN A 21 11.30 18.05 5.82
CA ASN A 21 11.56 18.55 4.46
C ASN A 21 11.31 17.48 3.36
N TYR A 22 10.91 16.27 3.75
CA TYR A 22 10.72 15.14 2.85
C TYR A 22 9.23 14.78 2.63
N VAL A 23 8.29 15.53 3.22
CA VAL A 23 6.85 15.24 3.14
C VAL A 23 6.36 15.03 1.69
N GLU A 24 6.81 15.87 0.75
CA GLU A 24 6.44 15.79 -0.67
C GLU A 24 7.11 14.64 -1.43
N ARG A 25 7.99 13.89 -0.76
CA ARG A 25 8.72 12.78 -1.36
C ARG A 25 8.09 11.42 -1.10
N PHE A 26 7.09 11.37 -0.22
CA PHE A 26 6.47 10.13 0.19
C PHE A 26 4.95 10.23 0.21
N THR A 27 4.30 9.25 -0.38
CA THR A 27 2.85 9.06 -0.27
C THR A 27 2.57 7.88 0.66
N LEU A 28 1.74 8.11 1.68
CA LEU A 28 1.30 7.05 2.60
C LEU A 28 0.35 6.10 1.88
N LYS A 29 0.57 4.78 2.05
CA LYS A 29 -0.27 3.73 1.49
C LYS A 29 -0.51 2.59 2.50
N GLY A 30 -1.16 1.54 2.07
CA GLY A 30 -1.34 0.31 2.85
C GLY A 30 -2.25 0.45 4.07
N GLY A 31 -2.05 -0.44 5.04
CA GLY A 31 -2.97 -0.58 6.17
C GLY A 31 -3.04 0.61 7.11
N ILE A 32 -1.94 1.33 7.31
CA ILE A 32 -1.94 2.52 8.19
C ILE A 32 -2.65 3.71 7.52
N PHE A 33 -2.57 3.82 6.19
CA PHE A 33 -3.37 4.79 5.43
C PHE A 33 -4.87 4.50 5.58
N LEU A 34 -5.28 3.23 5.45
CA LEU A 34 -6.67 2.83 5.67
C LEU A 34 -7.13 3.10 7.12
N TYR A 35 -6.26 2.87 8.11
CA TYR A 35 -6.55 3.21 9.49
C TYR A 35 -6.86 4.70 9.67
N ALA A 36 -6.05 5.57 9.07
CA ALA A 36 -6.30 7.01 9.10
C ALA A 36 -7.58 7.41 8.35
N LEU A 37 -7.84 6.76 7.21
CA LEU A 37 -9.01 7.02 6.37
C LEU A 37 -10.33 6.56 7.02
N PHE A 38 -10.29 5.56 7.91
CA PHE A 38 -11.44 5.00 8.62
C PHE A 38 -11.54 5.46 10.08
N ASP A 39 -11.13 6.70 10.38
CA ASP A 39 -11.27 7.33 11.71
C ASP A 39 -10.69 6.50 12.87
N GLY A 40 -9.60 5.79 12.62
CA GLY A 40 -8.94 4.95 13.61
C GLY A 40 -9.47 3.52 13.70
N GLU A 41 -10.40 3.13 12.86
CA GLU A 41 -10.77 1.72 12.70
C GLU A 41 -9.82 1.01 11.73
N TYR A 42 -9.36 -0.17 12.11
CA TYR A 42 -8.51 -0.96 11.20
C TYR A 42 -9.37 -1.70 10.17
N ALA A 43 -9.20 -1.38 8.90
CA ALA A 43 -9.72 -2.23 7.83
C ALA A 43 -9.06 -3.62 7.88
N ARG A 44 -7.79 -3.67 8.23
CA ARG A 44 -7.00 -4.87 8.57
C ARG A 44 -5.87 -4.51 9.53
N ALA A 45 -5.41 -5.47 10.34
CA ALA A 45 -4.27 -5.23 11.21
C ALA A 45 -3.00 -4.93 10.39
N THR A 46 -2.30 -3.86 10.78
CA THR A 46 -1.00 -3.47 10.25
C THR A 46 -0.02 -3.24 11.39
N MET A 47 1.27 -3.47 11.14
CA MET A 47 2.35 -3.26 12.11
C MET A 47 3.54 -2.54 11.46
N ASP A 48 3.34 -2.03 10.27
CA ASP A 48 4.30 -1.38 9.39
C ASP A 48 3.68 -0.14 8.75
N ILE A 49 4.53 0.77 8.30
CA ILE A 49 4.16 1.90 7.46
C ILE A 49 4.53 1.50 6.03
N ASP A 50 3.58 1.55 5.13
CA ASP A 50 3.83 1.40 3.69
C ASP A 50 3.93 2.79 3.06
N LEU A 51 5.04 3.13 2.41
CA LEU A 51 5.26 4.38 1.68
C LEU A 51 5.51 4.12 0.20
N LEU A 52 5.06 5.03 -0.64
CA LEU A 52 5.48 5.17 -2.03
C LEU A 52 6.46 6.33 -2.12
N ALA A 53 7.69 6.05 -2.55
CA ALA A 53 8.70 7.09 -2.77
C ALA A 53 8.51 7.75 -4.13
N GLN A 54 8.61 9.08 -4.15
CA GLN A 54 8.47 9.90 -5.35
C GLN A 54 9.68 10.82 -5.50
N ARG A 55 10.25 10.87 -6.70
CA ARG A 55 11.37 11.79 -7.02
C ARG A 55 12.58 11.66 -6.08
N ILE A 56 12.81 10.45 -5.61
CA ILE A 56 13.97 10.10 -4.78
C ILE A 56 14.53 8.76 -5.28
N PRO A 57 15.86 8.59 -5.35
CA PRO A 57 16.45 7.35 -5.86
C PRO A 57 16.13 6.14 -4.98
N ASN A 58 15.98 4.96 -5.59
CA ASN A 58 15.95 3.69 -4.90
C ASN A 58 17.37 3.30 -4.45
N ASP A 59 17.84 3.95 -3.40
CA ASP A 59 19.17 3.78 -2.85
C ASP A 59 19.13 3.73 -1.32
N ALA A 60 19.65 2.65 -0.74
CA ALA A 60 19.59 2.42 0.70
C ALA A 60 20.39 3.46 1.51
N GLU A 61 21.53 3.93 1.00
CA GLU A 61 22.34 4.93 1.70
C GLU A 61 21.66 6.30 1.69
N GLU A 62 21.01 6.67 0.59
CA GLU A 62 20.21 7.89 0.53
C GLU A 62 18.99 7.80 1.46
N MET A 63 18.26 6.67 1.44
CA MET A 63 17.15 6.43 2.37
C MET A 63 17.60 6.50 3.83
N LYS A 64 18.79 5.98 4.13
CA LYS A 64 19.35 6.05 5.50
C LYS A 64 19.57 7.48 5.96
N LYS A 65 20.06 8.36 5.09
CA LYS A 65 20.22 9.80 5.42
C LYS A 65 18.87 10.46 5.65
N VAL A 66 17.92 10.25 4.72
CA VAL A 66 16.56 10.80 4.81
C VAL A 66 15.88 10.40 6.11
N PHE A 67 15.90 9.11 6.47
CA PHE A 67 15.25 8.64 7.69
C PHE A 67 16.03 8.97 8.95
N ASN A 68 17.35 9.11 8.88
CA ASN A 68 18.12 9.68 9.99
C ASN A 68 17.66 11.11 10.32
N ASP A 69 17.47 11.96 9.30
CA ASP A 69 16.97 13.32 9.49
C ASP A 69 15.55 13.32 10.06
N ILE A 70 14.64 12.48 9.51
CA ILE A 70 13.25 12.38 9.98
C ILE A 70 13.19 11.93 11.44
N PHE A 71 13.92 10.89 11.83
CA PHE A 71 13.92 10.38 13.20
C PHE A 71 14.69 11.28 14.20
N SER A 72 15.51 12.20 13.71
CA SER A 72 16.17 13.23 14.52
C SER A 72 15.26 14.38 14.89
N ILE A 73 14.06 14.49 14.29
CA ILE A 73 13.11 15.56 14.62
C ILE A 73 12.60 15.37 16.05
N GLU A 74 12.88 16.33 16.92
CA GLU A 74 12.39 16.34 18.27
C GLU A 74 10.90 16.72 18.31
N CYS A 75 10.11 15.96 19.06
CA CYS A 75 8.68 16.19 19.25
C CYS A 75 8.33 16.04 20.73
N ASP A 76 7.34 16.78 21.19
CA ASP A 76 6.80 16.67 22.55
C ASP A 76 5.80 15.49 22.63
N ASP A 77 6.30 14.27 22.43
CA ASP A 77 5.50 13.06 22.36
C ASP A 77 6.07 11.89 23.18
N ALA A 78 7.08 12.15 24.01
CA ALA A 78 7.80 11.21 24.86
C ALA A 78 8.43 10.00 24.14
N LEU A 79 8.30 9.89 22.79
CA LEU A 79 8.91 8.83 21.98
C LEU A 79 10.28 9.29 21.48
N ARG A 80 11.32 8.57 21.83
CA ARG A 80 12.70 8.79 21.36
C ARG A 80 13.15 7.66 20.47
N PHE A 81 13.72 7.97 19.33
CA PHE A 81 14.31 6.98 18.43
C PHE A 81 15.81 6.82 18.70
N ASP A 82 16.28 5.58 18.76
CA ASP A 82 17.69 5.29 18.85
C ASP A 82 18.29 5.16 17.44
N LEU A 83 18.90 6.24 16.96
CA LEU A 83 19.48 6.31 15.63
C LEU A 83 20.58 5.27 15.37
N ASN A 84 21.24 4.74 16.44
CA ASN A 84 22.22 3.67 16.28
C ASN A 84 21.57 2.33 15.86
N THR A 85 20.25 2.20 16.03
CA THR A 85 19.47 1.03 15.61
C THR A 85 18.85 1.19 14.22
N LEU A 86 19.08 2.31 13.54
CA LEU A 86 18.54 2.57 12.20
C LEU A 86 19.21 1.63 11.18
N VAL A 87 18.42 0.73 10.64
CA VAL A 87 18.82 -0.22 9.61
C VAL A 87 17.99 0.03 8.35
N VAL A 88 18.67 0.10 7.22
CA VAL A 88 18.04 0.26 5.91
C VAL A 88 18.55 -0.86 5.00
N ILE A 89 17.64 -1.66 4.47
CA ILE A 89 17.97 -2.81 3.61
C ILE A 89 17.14 -2.76 2.32
N ASN A 90 17.75 -3.14 1.21
CA ASN A 90 17.03 -3.35 -0.02
C ASN A 90 16.16 -4.60 0.09
N ILE A 91 14.90 -4.48 -0.30
CA ILE A 91 13.96 -5.60 -0.42
C ILE A 91 13.94 -6.01 -1.88
N THR A 92 14.21 -7.30 -2.14
CA THR A 92 14.07 -7.89 -3.46
C THR A 92 13.02 -9.01 -3.33
N GLU A 93 11.74 -8.69 -3.42
CA GLU A 93 10.68 -9.73 -3.34
C GLU A 93 10.55 -10.54 -4.63
N PHE A 94 10.83 -9.95 -5.79
CA PHE A 94 10.95 -10.58 -7.11
C PHE A 94 11.93 -9.77 -7.94
N LYS A 95 12.45 -10.33 -9.04
CA LYS A 95 13.50 -9.72 -9.87
C LYS A 95 13.20 -8.29 -10.39
N GLU A 96 11.94 -7.84 -10.31
CA GLU A 96 11.45 -6.57 -10.87
C GLU A 96 10.99 -5.56 -9.80
N TYR A 97 10.72 -6.00 -8.56
CA TYR A 97 10.29 -5.13 -7.47
C TYR A 97 11.43 -4.86 -6.49
N HIS A 98 12.00 -3.67 -6.60
CA HIS A 98 13.04 -3.19 -5.71
C HIS A 98 12.40 -2.18 -4.74
N GLY A 99 12.38 -2.53 -3.48
CA GLY A 99 11.97 -1.67 -2.38
C GLY A 99 13.07 -1.51 -1.35
N VAL A 100 12.81 -0.67 -0.37
CA VAL A 100 13.69 -0.48 0.77
C VAL A 100 12.87 -0.67 2.05
N ASN A 101 13.37 -1.49 2.98
CA ASN A 101 12.84 -1.53 4.34
C ASN A 101 13.72 -0.68 5.24
N VAL A 102 13.08 0.19 6.01
CA VAL A 102 13.68 1.00 7.06
C VAL A 102 13.16 0.50 8.41
N SER A 103 14.04 0.15 9.31
CA SER A 103 13.67 -0.27 10.66
C SER A 103 14.47 0.48 11.72
N ILE A 104 13.81 0.81 12.83
CA ILE A 104 14.40 1.54 13.94
C ILE A 104 13.73 1.16 15.26
N MET A 105 14.45 1.28 16.37
CA MET A 105 13.92 1.12 17.71
C MET A 105 13.59 2.47 18.34
N GLY A 106 12.33 2.65 18.66
CA GLY A 106 11.87 3.73 19.52
C GLY A 106 11.77 3.28 20.98
N TYR A 107 11.78 4.25 21.89
CA TYR A 107 11.61 4.06 23.32
C TYR A 107 10.59 5.03 23.88
N LEU A 108 9.56 4.50 24.53
CA LEU A 108 8.63 5.24 25.36
C LEU A 108 8.98 4.90 26.82
N ASP A 109 9.68 5.81 27.49
CA ASP A 109 10.42 5.55 28.73
C ASP A 109 11.36 4.33 28.55
N ARG A 110 11.10 3.21 29.20
CA ARG A 110 11.88 1.96 29.09
C ARG A 110 11.27 0.93 28.12
N THR A 111 10.10 1.24 27.57
CA THR A 111 9.38 0.30 26.69
C THR A 111 9.86 0.44 25.27
N LYS A 112 10.27 -0.68 24.68
CA LYS A 112 10.68 -0.75 23.27
C LYS A 112 9.48 -0.69 22.34
N VAL A 113 9.59 0.17 21.32
CA VAL A 113 8.59 0.38 20.29
C VAL A 113 9.28 0.22 18.91
N PRO A 114 9.34 -0.99 18.37
CA PRO A 114 9.92 -1.19 17.05
C PRO A 114 9.05 -0.54 15.99
N VAL A 115 9.69 0.14 15.03
CA VAL A 115 9.05 0.72 13.87
C VAL A 115 9.68 0.13 12.62
N SER A 116 8.83 -0.28 11.68
CA SER A 116 9.22 -0.76 10.35
C SER A 116 8.47 0.02 9.29
N ILE A 117 9.18 0.39 8.22
CA ILE A 117 8.65 1.15 7.09
C ILE A 117 9.07 0.43 5.82
N ASP A 118 8.10 0.03 5.02
CA ASP A 118 8.31 -0.53 3.70
C ASP A 118 8.13 0.57 2.65
N ILE A 119 9.18 0.84 1.89
CA ILE A 119 9.20 1.89 0.88
C ILE A 119 9.24 1.22 -0.50
N GLY A 120 8.17 1.38 -1.25
CA GLY A 120 8.11 0.99 -2.66
C GLY A 120 8.41 2.17 -3.57
N PHE A 121 8.88 1.86 -4.77
CA PHE A 121 9.13 2.81 -5.85
C PHE A 121 8.22 2.54 -7.06
N GLY A 122 7.27 1.62 -6.91
CA GLY A 122 6.23 1.25 -7.86
C GLY A 122 4.84 1.15 -7.21
N ASP A 123 3.80 1.29 -8.00
CA ASP A 123 2.41 1.30 -7.56
C ASP A 123 1.85 -0.13 -7.33
N VAL A 124 0.79 -0.21 -6.50
CA VAL A 124 0.06 -1.46 -6.19
C VAL A 124 -0.59 -2.06 -7.43
N PHE A 125 -1.12 -1.22 -8.32
CA PHE A 125 -1.82 -1.67 -9.51
C PHE A 125 -0.86 -2.24 -10.56
N GLU A 126 0.31 -1.64 -10.72
CA GLU A 126 1.36 -2.17 -11.58
C GLU A 126 1.82 -3.56 -11.08
N ALA A 127 2.02 -3.74 -9.76
CA ALA A 127 2.31 -5.04 -9.18
C ALA A 127 1.21 -6.08 -9.45
N PHE A 128 -0.05 -5.65 -9.46
CA PHE A 128 -1.18 -6.51 -9.78
C PHE A 128 -1.12 -7.03 -11.22
N VAL A 129 -0.73 -6.17 -12.17
CA VAL A 129 -0.65 -6.53 -13.59
C VAL A 129 0.64 -7.29 -13.89
N SER A 130 1.80 -6.78 -13.50
CA SER A 130 3.11 -7.33 -13.86
C SER A 130 3.38 -8.71 -13.25
N LEU A 131 2.92 -8.96 -12.03
CA LEU A 131 3.07 -10.27 -11.38
C LEU A 131 2.04 -11.30 -11.86
N GLY A 132 0.94 -10.86 -12.50
CA GLY A 132 -0.07 -11.74 -13.06
C GLY A 132 -0.43 -12.90 -12.14
N LEU A 133 -0.35 -14.15 -12.66
CA LEU A 133 -0.66 -15.38 -11.90
C LEU A 133 0.28 -15.64 -10.71
N ALA A 134 1.46 -15.04 -10.67
CA ALA A 134 2.39 -15.16 -9.53
C ALA A 134 2.03 -14.24 -8.36
N ASN A 135 1.09 -13.30 -8.57
CA ASN A 135 0.71 -12.34 -7.55
C ASN A 135 0.10 -13.02 -6.31
N GLY A 136 0.77 -12.90 -5.19
CA GLY A 136 0.34 -13.40 -3.87
C GLY A 136 0.12 -12.28 -2.84
N ARG A 137 0.08 -11.02 -3.27
CA ARG A 137 -0.05 -9.84 -2.41
C ARG A 137 -1.50 -9.57 -2.01
N TYR A 138 -2.10 -10.51 -1.27
CA TYR A 138 -3.50 -10.44 -0.83
C TYR A 138 -3.87 -9.15 -0.09
N LYS A 139 -2.90 -8.49 0.56
CA LYS A 139 -3.11 -7.21 1.21
C LYS A 139 -3.58 -6.14 0.22
N ASP A 140 -2.96 -6.11 -0.96
CA ASP A 140 -3.24 -5.08 -1.97
C ASP A 140 -4.64 -5.29 -2.58
N PHE A 141 -5.01 -6.53 -2.88
CA PHE A 141 -6.38 -6.86 -3.32
C PHE A 141 -7.43 -6.42 -2.31
N TYR A 142 -7.16 -6.69 -1.02
CA TYR A 142 -8.06 -6.29 0.05
C TYR A 142 -8.17 -4.79 0.20
N ASP A 143 -7.04 -4.07 0.14
CA ASP A 143 -6.98 -2.63 0.31
C ASP A 143 -7.73 -1.92 -0.83
N ILE A 144 -7.56 -2.34 -2.09
CA ILE A 144 -8.34 -1.82 -3.24
C ILE A 144 -9.83 -2.15 -3.08
N TYR A 145 -10.16 -3.38 -2.69
CA TYR A 145 -11.54 -3.77 -2.45
C TYR A 145 -12.22 -2.85 -1.42
N VAL A 146 -11.57 -2.62 -0.28
CA VAL A 146 -12.13 -1.79 0.80
C VAL A 146 -12.30 -0.33 0.36
N LEU A 147 -11.36 0.21 -0.43
CA LEU A 147 -11.50 1.56 -0.99
C LEU A 147 -12.69 1.65 -1.94
N ALA A 148 -12.82 0.71 -2.87
CA ALA A 148 -13.93 0.69 -3.83
C ALA A 148 -15.29 0.41 -3.17
N ASP A 149 -15.30 -0.34 -2.05
CA ASP A 149 -16.50 -0.62 -1.26
C ASP A 149 -17.00 0.60 -0.48
N ARG A 150 -16.10 1.48 -0.05
CA ARG A 150 -16.40 2.57 0.90
C ARG A 150 -16.44 3.96 0.29
N TYR A 151 -15.81 4.17 -0.86
CA TYR A 151 -15.65 5.50 -1.45
C TYR A 151 -16.12 5.53 -2.90
N ASN A 152 -16.68 6.68 -3.28
CA ASN A 152 -16.83 7.03 -4.67
C ASN A 152 -15.47 7.45 -5.20
N LEU A 153 -15.07 6.99 -6.40
CA LEU A 153 -13.76 7.27 -6.96
C LEU A 153 -13.92 8.04 -8.28
N ASN A 154 -13.02 9.00 -8.47
CA ASN A 154 -12.95 9.76 -9.71
C ASN A 154 -12.19 8.96 -10.78
N GLY A 155 -12.85 8.66 -11.91
CA GLY A 155 -12.26 7.86 -12.98
C GLY A 155 -11.10 8.55 -13.69
N VAL A 156 -11.15 9.88 -13.85
CA VAL A 156 -10.06 10.65 -14.47
C VAL A 156 -8.79 10.56 -13.59
N GLU A 157 -8.95 10.79 -12.28
CA GLU A 157 -7.82 10.74 -11.35
C GLU A 157 -7.23 9.32 -11.25
N LEU A 158 -8.09 8.31 -11.15
CA LEU A 158 -7.65 6.92 -11.08
C LEU A 158 -6.97 6.47 -12.38
N LYS A 159 -7.50 6.84 -13.54
CA LYS A 159 -6.86 6.58 -14.82
C LYS A 159 -5.47 7.24 -14.92
N ASN A 160 -5.36 8.52 -14.55
CA ASN A 160 -4.09 9.23 -14.59
C ASN A 160 -3.05 8.59 -13.67
N ALA A 161 -3.43 8.21 -12.46
CA ALA A 161 -2.54 7.51 -11.53
C ALA A 161 -2.03 6.18 -12.12
N ILE A 162 -2.92 5.39 -12.74
CA ILE A 162 -2.57 4.13 -13.40
C ILE A 162 -1.59 4.39 -14.56
N VAL A 163 -1.90 5.33 -15.45
CA VAL A 163 -1.04 5.66 -16.61
C VAL A 163 0.36 6.11 -16.17
N GLU A 164 0.44 7.03 -15.20
CA GLU A 164 1.73 7.53 -14.69
C GLU A 164 2.59 6.38 -14.13
N THR A 165 1.96 5.46 -13.41
CA THR A 165 2.65 4.30 -12.84
C THR A 165 3.23 3.40 -13.93
N PHE A 166 2.45 3.06 -14.95
CA PHE A 166 2.87 2.17 -16.04
C PHE A 166 3.96 2.79 -16.91
N ILE A 167 3.86 4.10 -17.21
CA ILE A 167 4.89 4.83 -17.97
C ILE A 167 6.24 4.77 -17.23
N HIS A 168 6.25 4.96 -15.91
CA HIS A 168 7.47 4.93 -15.12
C HIS A 168 8.14 3.56 -15.06
N GLN A 169 7.35 2.48 -15.14
CA GLN A 169 7.84 1.10 -15.02
C GLN A 169 8.11 0.43 -16.37
N GLY A 170 7.65 1.01 -17.47
CA GLY A 170 7.78 0.41 -18.80
C GLY A 170 6.97 -0.87 -18.99
N THR A 171 5.92 -1.06 -18.18
CA THR A 171 5.04 -2.24 -18.20
C THR A 171 3.90 -2.05 -19.21
N GLY A 172 3.58 -3.07 -19.99
CA GLY A 172 2.45 -3.04 -20.92
C GLY A 172 1.11 -3.33 -20.23
N PHE A 173 0.02 -2.89 -20.83
CA PHE A 173 -1.35 -3.13 -20.35
C PHE A 173 -1.96 -4.43 -20.88
N ASP A 174 -1.18 -5.25 -21.58
CA ASP A 174 -1.66 -6.46 -22.24
C ASP A 174 -1.95 -7.57 -21.23
N ASP A 175 -3.11 -8.21 -21.35
CA ASP A 175 -3.59 -9.38 -20.62
C ASP A 175 -3.35 -9.39 -19.10
N ILE A 176 -4.30 -8.84 -18.34
CA ILE A 176 -4.29 -8.91 -16.89
C ILE A 176 -4.73 -10.31 -16.45
N ALA A 177 -3.79 -11.26 -16.43
CA ALA A 177 -4.03 -12.66 -16.05
C ALA A 177 -4.70 -12.83 -14.66
N ALA A 178 -4.60 -11.82 -13.78
CA ALA A 178 -5.30 -11.82 -12.50
C ALA A 178 -6.84 -11.73 -12.62
N PHE A 179 -7.36 -11.33 -13.78
CA PHE A 179 -8.80 -11.33 -14.05
C PHE A 179 -9.32 -12.60 -14.72
N ASP A 180 -8.45 -13.56 -14.98
CA ASP A 180 -8.84 -14.84 -15.54
C ASP A 180 -9.58 -15.72 -14.51
N ASP A 181 -10.49 -16.52 -15.00
CA ASP A 181 -11.26 -17.47 -14.19
C ASP A 181 -10.38 -18.45 -13.44
N ASP A 182 -9.29 -18.91 -14.05
CA ASP A 182 -8.34 -19.85 -13.44
C ASP A 182 -7.64 -19.22 -12.23
N PHE A 183 -7.34 -17.92 -12.26
CA PHE A 183 -6.77 -17.21 -11.11
C PHE A 183 -7.76 -17.12 -9.95
N THR A 184 -9.00 -16.78 -10.23
CA THR A 184 -10.02 -16.54 -9.20
C THR A 184 -10.56 -17.84 -8.60
N LYS A 185 -10.62 -18.93 -9.39
CA LYS A 185 -11.15 -20.25 -8.99
C LYS A 185 -10.10 -21.16 -8.36
N ASP A 186 -8.82 -20.78 -8.35
CA ASP A 186 -7.75 -21.57 -7.75
C ASP A 186 -7.98 -21.80 -6.25
N GLU A 187 -8.15 -23.05 -5.84
CA GLU A 187 -8.46 -23.43 -4.47
C GLU A 187 -7.34 -23.05 -3.47
N THR A 188 -6.08 -23.06 -3.94
CA THR A 188 -4.93 -22.70 -3.10
C THR A 188 -4.96 -21.22 -2.78
N ARG A 189 -5.30 -20.36 -3.76
CA ARG A 189 -5.46 -18.91 -3.58
C ARG A 189 -6.62 -18.60 -2.65
N GLN A 190 -7.78 -19.21 -2.84
CA GLN A 190 -8.93 -19.04 -1.96
C GLN A 190 -8.62 -19.44 -0.51
N ARG A 191 -7.88 -20.55 -0.30
CA ARG A 191 -7.44 -20.97 1.04
C ARG A 191 -6.46 -19.97 1.67
N ARG A 192 -5.49 -19.46 0.91
CA ARG A 192 -4.54 -18.44 1.35
C ARG A 192 -5.25 -17.11 1.66
N TRP A 193 -6.23 -16.73 0.85
CA TRP A 193 -7.07 -15.56 1.10
C TRP A 193 -7.81 -15.67 2.44
N ARG A 194 -8.52 -16.77 2.68
CA ARG A 194 -9.21 -17.00 3.97
C ARG A 194 -8.25 -16.95 5.16
N ALA A 195 -7.06 -17.51 5.00
CA ALA A 195 -6.02 -17.42 6.03
C ALA A 195 -5.54 -15.98 6.26
N PHE A 196 -5.38 -15.19 5.20
CA PHE A 196 -5.05 -13.77 5.27
C PHE A 196 -6.14 -12.98 6.01
N ILE A 197 -7.40 -13.08 5.59
CA ILE A 197 -8.56 -12.41 6.22
C ILE A 197 -8.60 -12.72 7.73
N LYS A 198 -8.42 -13.98 8.10
CA LYS A 198 -8.40 -14.40 9.51
C LYS A 198 -7.20 -13.85 10.27
N LYS A 199 -5.99 -14.00 9.71
CA LYS A 199 -4.72 -13.57 10.34
C LYS A 199 -4.68 -12.06 10.57
N LYS A 200 -5.15 -11.28 9.60
CA LYS A 200 -5.15 -9.81 9.65
C LYS A 200 -6.36 -9.23 10.36
N LYS A 201 -7.27 -10.07 10.89
CA LYS A 201 -8.51 -9.63 11.56
C LYS A 201 -9.28 -8.61 10.71
N ALA A 202 -9.35 -8.89 9.40
CA ALA A 202 -9.95 -8.00 8.44
C ALA A 202 -11.38 -7.60 8.85
N LEU A 203 -11.69 -6.31 8.76
CA LEU A 203 -12.99 -5.74 9.14
C LEU A 203 -14.09 -6.26 8.21
N VAL A 204 -13.82 -6.27 6.90
CA VAL A 204 -14.70 -6.82 5.88
C VAL A 204 -14.32 -8.26 5.60
N LYS A 205 -15.24 -9.18 5.82
CA LYS A 205 -15.06 -10.61 5.53
C LYS A 205 -15.70 -10.92 4.19
N VAL A 206 -14.88 -10.87 3.15
CA VAL A 206 -15.28 -11.09 1.76
C VAL A 206 -14.54 -12.30 1.20
N GLU A 207 -15.18 -13.06 0.33
CA GLU A 207 -14.54 -14.17 -0.39
C GLU A 207 -13.63 -13.68 -1.52
N PHE A 208 -12.62 -14.48 -1.87
CA PHE A 208 -11.64 -14.11 -2.89
C PHE A 208 -12.29 -13.82 -4.25
N GLY A 209 -13.24 -14.66 -4.66
CA GLY A 209 -13.98 -14.48 -5.92
C GLY A 209 -14.75 -13.15 -5.99
N GLU A 210 -15.44 -12.78 -4.91
CA GLU A 210 -16.17 -11.50 -4.83
C GLU A 210 -15.21 -10.31 -4.87
N THR A 211 -14.07 -10.42 -4.19
CA THR A 211 -13.01 -9.40 -4.24
C THR A 211 -12.52 -9.21 -5.66
N MET A 212 -12.14 -10.28 -6.34
CA MET A 212 -11.62 -10.22 -7.70
C MET A 212 -12.66 -9.73 -8.71
N GLN A 213 -13.92 -10.08 -8.53
CA GLN A 213 -15.01 -9.58 -9.37
C GLN A 213 -15.15 -8.05 -9.26
N LEU A 214 -15.17 -7.52 -8.03
CA LEU A 214 -15.26 -6.07 -7.83
C LEU A 214 -14.02 -5.34 -8.38
N LEU A 215 -12.83 -5.89 -8.20
CA LEU A 215 -11.61 -5.33 -8.77
C LEU A 215 -11.65 -5.32 -10.30
N LYS A 216 -12.19 -6.37 -10.91
CA LYS A 216 -12.38 -6.45 -12.37
C LYS A 216 -13.35 -5.36 -12.85
N GLU A 217 -14.49 -5.20 -12.20
CA GLU A 217 -15.49 -4.18 -12.53
C GLU A 217 -14.94 -2.76 -12.35
N LEU A 218 -14.09 -2.54 -11.36
CA LEU A 218 -13.43 -1.26 -11.11
C LEU A 218 -12.35 -0.95 -12.15
N LEU A 219 -11.45 -1.89 -12.41
CA LEU A 219 -10.19 -1.60 -13.10
C LEU A 219 -10.25 -1.86 -14.61
N LEU A 220 -10.99 -2.88 -15.06
CA LEU A 220 -11.02 -3.26 -16.47
C LEU A 220 -11.52 -2.13 -17.40
N PRO A 221 -12.60 -1.38 -17.09
CA PRO A 221 -13.03 -0.28 -17.94
C PRO A 221 -11.99 0.84 -18.07
N ILE A 222 -11.21 1.08 -17.03
CA ILE A 222 -10.12 2.07 -17.07
C ILE A 222 -9.01 1.58 -18.00
N VAL A 223 -8.59 0.32 -17.85
CA VAL A 223 -7.54 -0.30 -18.70
C VAL A 223 -7.97 -0.28 -20.16
N GLU A 224 -9.20 -0.66 -20.46
CA GLU A 224 -9.76 -0.58 -21.81
C GLU A 224 -9.75 0.86 -22.36
N SER A 225 -10.07 1.87 -21.52
CA SER A 225 -10.03 3.27 -21.92
C SER A 225 -8.60 3.76 -22.20
N ILE A 226 -7.60 3.21 -21.49
CA ILE A 226 -6.19 3.52 -21.72
C ILE A 226 -5.74 2.89 -23.04
N HIS A 227 -6.06 1.62 -23.26
CA HIS A 227 -5.71 0.88 -24.47
C HIS A 227 -6.29 1.51 -25.74
N ASN A 228 -7.52 2.03 -25.64
CA ASN A 228 -8.22 2.69 -26.75
C ASN A 228 -7.97 4.21 -26.84
N GLU A 229 -7.07 4.76 -26.01
CA GLU A 229 -6.76 6.19 -25.94
C GLU A 229 -7.99 7.10 -25.70
N ASN A 230 -9.04 6.57 -25.07
CA ASN A 230 -10.28 7.29 -24.80
C ASN A 230 -10.22 8.05 -23.46
N SER A 231 -10.98 9.15 -23.31
CA SER A 231 -11.23 9.76 -21.99
C SER A 231 -12.03 8.81 -21.09
N PHE A 232 -11.90 8.98 -19.76
CA PHE A 232 -12.66 8.17 -18.79
C PHE A 232 -13.25 9.09 -17.72
N GLU A 233 -14.29 9.83 -18.09
CA GLU A 233 -14.97 10.84 -17.26
C GLU A 233 -16.14 10.23 -16.48
N HIS A 234 -15.87 9.15 -15.76
CA HIS A 234 -16.84 8.40 -14.97
C HIS A 234 -16.55 8.54 -13.47
N THR A 235 -17.58 8.33 -12.66
CA THR A 235 -17.44 8.23 -11.21
C THR A 235 -17.85 6.83 -10.76
N TRP A 236 -16.97 6.17 -9.99
CA TRP A 236 -17.31 4.91 -9.34
C TRP A 236 -18.30 5.16 -8.22
N SER A 237 -19.42 4.47 -8.25
CA SER A 237 -20.41 4.49 -7.17
C SER A 237 -20.18 3.33 -6.22
N LYS A 238 -19.88 3.63 -4.96
CA LYS A 238 -19.76 2.63 -3.90
C LYS A 238 -21.09 1.92 -3.61
N GLU A 239 -22.23 2.56 -3.87
CA GLU A 239 -23.56 2.00 -3.64
C GLU A 239 -23.91 0.93 -4.69
N THR A 240 -23.67 1.22 -5.96
CA THR A 240 -24.01 0.32 -7.07
C THR A 240 -22.87 -0.57 -7.52
N LYS A 241 -21.65 -0.32 -7.01
CA LYS A 241 -20.40 -1.01 -7.43
C LYS A 241 -20.19 -0.97 -8.94
N SER A 242 -20.43 0.19 -9.54
CA SER A 242 -20.33 0.39 -10.98
C SER A 242 -19.93 1.82 -11.33
N TRP A 243 -19.38 1.99 -12.53
CA TRP A 243 -19.07 3.30 -13.11
C TRP A 243 -20.35 3.96 -13.64
N MET A 244 -20.51 5.25 -13.34
CA MET A 244 -21.62 6.07 -13.80
C MET A 244 -21.11 7.26 -14.60
#